data_98ab0e5689caf8a446c75198d5db50e8
#
_entry.id   98ab0e5689caf8a446c75198d5db50e8
#
_cell.length_a   1.000
_cell.length_b   1.000
_cell.length_c   1.000
_cell.angle_alpha   90.00
_cell.angle_beta   90.00
_cell.angle_gamma   90.00
#
_symmetry.space_group_name_H-M   'P 1'
#
loop_
_entity.id
_entity.type
_entity.pdbx_description
1 polymer ?
#
loop_
_entity_poly.entity_id
_entity_poly.type
_entity_poly.pdbx_seq_one_letter_code
_entity_poly.pdbx_strand_id
1 'polypeptide(L)'
;MSLYFTIKTANLALPDVVKRYNHVLACKSEVMRAEKQIQVSISSSGGLDKYAELKQQFNSRITEFYRSIEELEKTGVVVKSIDEGLLDFPAKRFGDDIWLCWKVGEREIKFWHEKDSGFDGRKPIEVSDESLV
;
A
#
# COMPACT_ATOMS: atom_id res chain seq x y z
N MET A 1 -17.88 -10.00 2.98
CA MET A 1 -17.30 -11.22 2.40
C MET A 1 -15.81 -11.22 2.60
N SER A 2 -15.30 -12.15 3.38
CA SER A 2 -13.86 -12.23 3.56
C SER A 2 -13.23 -12.91 2.35
N LEU A 3 -12.22 -12.26 1.79
CA LEU A 3 -11.48 -12.77 0.65
C LEU A 3 -10.16 -13.33 1.14
N TYR A 4 -9.93 -14.61 0.88
CA TYR A 4 -8.64 -15.25 1.16
C TYR A 4 -7.94 -15.55 -0.14
N PHE A 5 -6.64 -15.30 -0.16
CA PHE A 5 -5.79 -15.61 -1.30
C PHE A 5 -5.10 -16.95 -1.09
N THR A 6 -4.81 -17.62 -2.19
CA THR A 6 -3.81 -18.69 -2.23
C THR A 6 -2.53 -18.09 -2.80
N ILE A 7 -1.44 -18.82 -2.77
CA ILE A 7 -0.19 -18.39 -3.42
C ILE A 7 -0.45 -18.07 -4.89
N LYS A 8 -1.21 -18.92 -5.56
CA LYS A 8 -1.54 -18.75 -6.98
C LYS A 8 -2.35 -17.48 -7.22
N THR A 9 -3.44 -17.29 -6.47
CA THR A 9 -4.30 -16.12 -6.68
C THR A 9 -3.63 -14.84 -6.27
N ALA A 10 -2.80 -14.85 -5.22
CA ALA A 10 -2.02 -13.69 -4.82
C ALA A 10 -1.03 -13.29 -5.92
N ASN A 11 -0.33 -14.25 -6.50
CA ASN A 11 0.59 -13.98 -7.59
C ASN A 11 -0.12 -13.50 -8.86
N LEU A 12 -1.32 -13.99 -9.13
CA LEU A 12 -2.12 -13.50 -10.25
C LEU A 12 -2.57 -12.06 -10.03
N ALA A 13 -2.90 -11.69 -8.79
CA ALA A 13 -3.33 -10.33 -8.46
C ALA A 13 -2.16 -9.36 -8.37
N LEU A 14 -0.95 -9.84 -8.13
CA LEU A 14 0.20 -9.00 -7.80
C LEU A 14 0.49 -7.90 -8.81
N PRO A 15 0.47 -8.11 -10.14
CA PRO A 15 0.75 -7.02 -11.07
C PRO A 15 -0.20 -5.83 -10.90
N ASP A 16 -1.49 -6.07 -10.72
CA ASP A 16 -2.47 -5.00 -10.49
C ASP A 16 -2.26 -4.35 -9.13
N VAL A 17 -1.97 -5.14 -8.11
CA VAL A 17 -1.69 -4.64 -6.76
C VAL A 17 -0.47 -3.73 -6.77
N VAL A 18 0.60 -4.13 -7.44
CA VAL A 18 1.82 -3.31 -7.56
C VAL A 18 1.53 -2.00 -8.29
N LYS A 19 0.75 -2.06 -9.36
CA LYS A 19 0.35 -0.86 -10.11
C LYS A 19 -0.40 0.12 -9.20
N ARG A 20 -1.32 -0.37 -8.40
CA ARG A 20 -2.10 0.46 -7.48
C ARG A 20 -1.24 0.99 -6.34
N TYR A 21 -0.31 0.20 -5.85
CA TYR A 21 0.65 0.64 -4.84
C TYR A 21 1.52 1.79 -5.39
N ASN A 22 2.01 1.65 -6.61
CA ASN A 22 2.81 2.71 -7.25
C ASN A 22 2.00 3.99 -7.42
N HIS A 23 0.71 3.86 -7.69
CA HIS A 23 -0.18 5.03 -7.77
C HIS A 23 -0.31 5.71 -6.40
N VAL A 24 -0.40 4.95 -5.32
CA VAL A 24 -0.41 5.50 -3.95
C VAL A 24 0.86 6.33 -3.70
N LEU A 25 2.01 5.80 -4.10
CA LEU A 25 3.29 6.53 -3.96
C LEU A 25 3.30 7.82 -4.76
N ALA A 26 2.76 7.80 -5.98
CA ALA A 26 2.67 9.00 -6.82
C ALA A 26 1.77 10.05 -6.16
N CYS A 27 0.62 9.64 -5.62
CA CYS A 27 -0.28 10.55 -4.92
C CYS A 27 0.36 11.11 -3.65
N LYS A 28 1.13 10.30 -2.92
CA LYS A 28 1.86 10.77 -1.75
C LYS A 28 2.86 11.84 -2.12
N SER A 29 3.60 11.65 -3.21
CA SER A 29 4.55 12.65 -3.71
C SER A 29 3.87 13.96 -4.05
N GLU A 30 2.66 13.92 -4.62
CA GLU A 30 1.90 15.12 -4.94
C GLU A 30 1.45 15.87 -3.68
N VAL A 31 1.09 15.15 -2.62
CA VAL A 31 0.75 15.76 -1.32
C VAL A 31 1.97 16.51 -0.78
N MET A 32 3.12 15.86 -0.79
CA MET A 32 4.36 16.44 -0.28
C MET A 32 4.77 17.68 -1.09
N ARG A 33 4.59 17.64 -2.41
CA ARG A 33 4.88 18.79 -3.29
C ARG A 33 3.95 19.97 -2.97
N ALA A 34 2.66 19.70 -2.79
CA ALA A 34 1.68 20.74 -2.48
C ALA A 34 1.97 21.37 -1.11
N GLU A 35 2.36 20.57 -0.12
CA GLU A 35 2.75 21.07 1.19
C GLU A 35 3.96 21.99 1.10
N LYS A 36 4.96 21.59 0.33
CA LYS A 36 6.16 22.41 0.14
C LYS A 36 5.83 23.75 -0.54
N GLN A 37 4.92 23.75 -1.50
CA GLN A 37 4.48 24.98 -2.16
C GLN A 37 3.84 25.96 -1.17
N ILE A 38 3.07 25.46 -0.21
CA ILE A 38 2.49 26.28 0.85
C ILE A 38 3.60 26.91 1.69
N GLN A 39 4.57 26.10 2.12
CA GLN A 39 5.69 26.59 2.94
C GLN A 39 6.49 27.67 2.22
N VAL A 40 6.74 27.49 0.93
CA VAL A 40 7.44 28.50 0.12
C VAL A 40 6.61 29.75 0.01
N SER A 41 5.30 29.65 -0.18
CA SER A 41 4.39 30.79 -0.27
C SER A 41 4.36 31.61 1.01
N ILE A 42 4.41 30.95 2.18
CA ILE A 42 4.41 31.66 3.47
C ILE A 42 5.66 32.55 3.61
N SER A 43 6.82 32.09 3.12
CA SER A 43 8.06 32.83 3.19
C SER A 43 8.24 33.82 2.05
N SER A 44 7.28 33.91 1.12
CA SER A 44 7.31 34.88 0.02
C SER A 44 6.12 35.85 0.14
N SER A 45 6.09 36.88 -0.67
CA SER A 45 5.05 37.92 -0.61
C SER A 45 3.81 37.59 -1.45
N GLY A 46 3.43 36.31 -1.53
CA GLY A 46 2.34 35.84 -2.40
C GLY A 46 0.92 36.26 -2.00
N GLY A 47 0.73 36.68 -0.76
CA GLY A 47 -0.56 37.15 -0.26
C GLY A 47 -1.54 36.06 0.10
N LEU A 48 -2.69 36.50 0.64
CA LEU A 48 -3.72 35.58 1.18
C LEU A 48 -4.41 34.79 0.09
N ASP A 49 -4.66 35.39 -1.07
CA ASP A 49 -5.33 34.71 -2.19
C ASP A 49 -4.49 33.54 -2.69
N LYS A 50 -3.19 33.72 -2.79
CA LYS A 50 -2.27 32.65 -3.21
C LYS A 50 -2.24 31.53 -2.20
N TYR A 51 -2.19 31.88 -0.92
CA TYR A 51 -2.24 30.90 0.16
C TYR A 51 -3.52 30.06 0.10
N ALA A 52 -4.68 30.71 -0.08
CA ALA A 52 -5.96 30.03 -0.14
C ALA A 52 -6.01 29.04 -1.33
N GLU A 53 -5.51 29.46 -2.49
CA GLU A 53 -5.44 28.61 -3.69
C GLU A 53 -4.56 27.37 -3.44
N LEU A 54 -3.38 27.57 -2.86
CA LEU A 54 -2.46 26.46 -2.58
C LEU A 54 -3.03 25.52 -1.52
N LYS A 55 -3.73 26.05 -0.53
CA LYS A 55 -4.39 25.25 0.50
C LYS A 55 -5.47 24.36 -0.11
N GLN A 56 -6.24 24.90 -1.04
CA GLN A 56 -7.26 24.14 -1.75
C GLN A 56 -6.64 22.99 -2.58
N GLN A 57 -5.54 23.28 -3.27
CA GLN A 57 -4.81 22.27 -4.03
C GLN A 57 -4.27 21.17 -3.11
N PHE A 58 -3.72 21.55 -1.97
CA PHE A 58 -3.23 20.61 -0.98
C PHE A 58 -4.35 19.66 -0.50
N ASN A 59 -5.50 20.23 -0.15
CA ASN A 59 -6.64 19.43 0.30
C ASN A 59 -7.11 18.45 -0.79
N SER A 60 -7.09 18.88 -2.05
CA SER A 60 -7.45 18.04 -3.18
C SER A 60 -6.47 16.87 -3.34
N ARG A 61 -5.16 17.12 -3.16
CA ARG A 61 -4.15 16.07 -3.25
C ARG A 61 -4.28 15.07 -2.11
N ILE A 62 -4.63 15.52 -0.91
CA ILE A 62 -4.87 14.62 0.22
C ILE A 62 -6.06 13.70 -0.09
N THR A 63 -7.15 14.25 -0.63
CA THR A 63 -8.32 13.45 -1.00
C THR A 63 -7.94 12.36 -2.03
N GLU A 64 -7.17 12.71 -3.05
CA GLU A 64 -6.70 11.74 -4.04
C GLU A 64 -5.80 10.68 -3.44
N PHE A 65 -4.96 11.06 -2.50
CA PHE A 65 -4.08 10.12 -1.80
C PHE A 65 -4.90 9.07 -1.04
N TYR A 66 -5.89 9.50 -0.25
CA TYR A 66 -6.74 8.57 0.49
C TYR A 66 -7.55 7.69 -0.46
N ARG A 67 -8.04 8.26 -1.55
CA ARG A 67 -8.77 7.48 -2.56
C ARG A 67 -7.87 6.40 -3.17
N SER A 68 -6.62 6.71 -3.44
CA SER A 68 -5.69 5.74 -4.00
C SER A 68 -5.43 4.57 -3.04
N ILE A 69 -5.39 4.84 -1.73
CA ILE A 69 -5.25 3.78 -0.72
C ILE A 69 -6.49 2.89 -0.72
N GLU A 70 -7.68 3.49 -0.76
CA GLU A 70 -8.94 2.72 -0.82
C GLU A 70 -8.99 1.82 -2.05
N GLU A 71 -8.57 2.34 -3.21
CA GLU A 71 -8.52 1.53 -4.44
C GLU A 71 -7.54 0.36 -4.31
N LEU A 72 -6.40 0.57 -3.66
CA LEU A 72 -5.46 -0.51 -3.39
C LEU A 72 -6.10 -1.55 -2.47
N GLU A 73 -6.72 -1.13 -1.39
CA GLU A 73 -7.31 -2.04 -0.42
C GLU A 73 -8.54 -2.79 -0.96
N LYS A 74 -9.21 -2.25 -1.99
CA LYS A 74 -10.30 -2.97 -2.67
C LYS A 74 -9.83 -4.25 -3.35
N THR A 75 -8.54 -4.37 -3.63
CA THR A 75 -8.01 -5.63 -4.18
C THR A 75 -8.02 -6.78 -3.16
N GLY A 76 -8.23 -6.47 -1.90
CA GLY A 76 -8.25 -7.45 -0.81
C GLY A 76 -6.98 -7.43 0.04
N VAL A 77 -5.94 -6.70 -0.36
CA VAL A 77 -4.70 -6.61 0.42
C VAL A 77 -4.88 -5.66 1.60
N VAL A 78 -4.07 -5.87 2.62
CA VAL A 78 -3.98 -4.97 3.77
C VAL A 78 -2.65 -4.23 3.69
N VAL A 79 -2.71 -2.91 3.74
CA VAL A 79 -1.50 -2.07 3.70
C VAL A 79 -0.90 -2.03 5.10
N LYS A 80 0.27 -2.62 5.27
CA LYS A 80 0.97 -2.60 6.55
C LYS A 80 1.89 -1.40 6.68
N SER A 81 2.55 -1.00 5.60
CA SER A 81 3.36 0.21 5.57
C SER A 81 3.48 0.69 4.14
N ILE A 82 3.05 1.94 3.90
CA ILE A 82 3.22 2.57 2.59
C ILE A 82 4.69 2.89 2.36
N ASP A 83 5.37 3.43 3.37
CA ASP A 83 6.74 3.89 3.25
C ASP A 83 7.72 2.75 3.05
N GLU A 84 7.53 1.64 3.77
CA GLU A 84 8.39 0.47 3.64
C GLU A 84 7.97 -0.44 2.49
N GLY A 85 6.79 -0.21 1.92
CA GLY A 85 6.28 -1.02 0.83
C GLY A 85 5.88 -2.42 1.26
N LEU A 86 5.14 -2.53 2.37
CA LEU A 86 4.71 -3.81 2.92
C LEU A 86 3.20 -3.98 2.73
N LEU A 87 2.82 -5.01 2.00
CA LEU A 87 1.43 -5.37 1.75
C LEU A 87 1.23 -6.83 2.14
N ASP A 88 0.12 -7.11 2.81
CA ASP A 88 -0.23 -8.46 3.24
C ASP A 88 -1.51 -8.93 2.56
N PHE A 89 -1.49 -10.17 2.09
CA PHE A 89 -2.63 -10.83 1.47
C PHE A 89 -3.20 -11.82 2.48
N PRO A 90 -4.47 -11.66 2.88
CA PRO A 90 -5.08 -12.63 3.81
C PRO A 90 -5.10 -14.02 3.19
N ALA A 91 -4.68 -15.01 3.95
CA ALA A 91 -4.62 -16.39 3.50
C ALA A 91 -4.88 -17.34 4.67
N LYS A 92 -4.98 -18.63 4.37
CA LYS A 92 -5.16 -19.65 5.39
C LYS A 92 -4.09 -20.72 5.25
N ARG A 93 -3.66 -21.25 6.39
CA ARG A 93 -2.72 -22.35 6.47
C ARG A 93 -3.23 -23.32 7.52
N PHE A 94 -3.61 -24.53 7.10
CA PHE A 94 -4.21 -25.53 7.99
C PHE A 94 -5.41 -24.99 8.79
N GLY A 95 -6.21 -24.14 8.15
CA GLY A 95 -7.38 -23.52 8.79
C GLY A 95 -7.09 -22.25 9.60
N ASP A 96 -5.83 -21.95 9.85
CA ASP A 96 -5.44 -20.75 10.58
C ASP A 96 -5.24 -19.56 9.65
N ASP A 97 -5.64 -18.38 10.10
CA ASP A 97 -5.42 -17.16 9.36
C ASP A 97 -3.93 -16.80 9.38
N ILE A 98 -3.39 -16.53 8.21
CA ILE A 98 -2.01 -16.06 8.03
C ILE A 98 -1.99 -14.92 7.02
N TRP A 99 -0.83 -14.35 6.82
CA TRP A 99 -0.59 -13.33 5.80
C TRP A 99 0.43 -13.84 4.80
N LEU A 100 0.13 -13.68 3.50
CA LEU A 100 1.15 -13.78 2.47
C LEU A 100 1.75 -12.39 2.33
N CYS A 101 3.05 -12.27 2.54
CA CYS A 101 3.72 -10.99 2.69
C CYS A 101 4.48 -10.60 1.43
N TRP A 102 4.19 -9.39 0.93
CA TRP A 102 4.92 -8.81 -0.19
C TRP A 102 5.63 -7.55 0.27
N LYS A 103 6.88 -7.41 -0.13
CA LYS A 103 7.66 -6.20 0.05
C LYS A 103 8.01 -5.61 -1.31
N VAL A 104 8.02 -4.29 -1.42
CA VAL A 104 8.38 -3.59 -2.65
C VAL A 104 9.71 -4.12 -3.20
N GLY A 105 9.74 -4.42 -4.50
CA GLY A 105 10.89 -5.00 -5.17
C GLY A 105 10.80 -6.50 -5.37
N GLU A 106 9.93 -7.19 -4.65
CA GLU A 106 9.72 -8.62 -4.85
C GLU A 106 8.84 -8.84 -6.08
N ARG A 107 9.24 -9.78 -6.94
CA ARG A 107 8.53 -10.05 -8.21
C ARG A 107 7.37 -11.01 -8.05
N GLU A 108 7.37 -11.79 -6.97
CA GLU A 108 6.32 -12.75 -6.67
C GLU A 108 6.20 -12.91 -5.18
N ILE A 109 5.11 -13.54 -4.75
CA ILE A 109 4.87 -13.83 -3.34
C ILE A 109 5.74 -15.02 -2.95
N LYS A 110 6.69 -14.79 -2.03
CA LYS A 110 7.65 -15.80 -1.58
C LYS A 110 7.64 -16.02 -0.09
N PHE A 111 6.91 -15.22 0.68
CA PHE A 111 6.96 -15.25 2.14
C PHE A 111 5.57 -15.19 2.73
N TRP A 112 5.45 -15.75 3.92
CA TRP A 112 4.24 -15.65 4.73
C TRP A 112 4.63 -15.40 6.17
N HIS A 113 3.68 -14.90 6.97
CA HIS A 113 3.89 -14.79 8.41
C HIS A 113 2.58 -15.05 9.13
N GLU A 114 2.69 -15.38 10.40
CA GLU A 114 1.55 -15.63 11.25
C GLU A 114 0.79 -14.33 11.48
N LYS A 115 -0.48 -14.46 11.86
CA LYS A 115 -1.38 -13.31 12.02
C LYS A 115 -0.81 -12.28 13.00
N ASP A 116 -0.20 -12.74 14.09
CA ASP A 116 0.30 -11.89 15.16
C ASP A 116 1.76 -11.49 14.99
N SER A 117 2.46 -11.97 13.97
CA SER A 117 3.82 -11.56 13.69
C SER A 117 3.85 -10.56 12.54
N GLY A 118 4.91 -9.76 12.49
CA GLY A 118 5.10 -8.79 11.42
C GLY A 118 6.14 -9.24 10.42
N PHE A 119 6.66 -8.27 9.67
CA PHE A 119 7.65 -8.51 8.62
C PHE A 119 8.86 -9.29 9.12
N ASP A 120 9.34 -9.02 10.33
CA ASP A 120 10.51 -9.71 10.90
C ASP A 120 10.25 -11.18 11.16
N GLY A 121 8.99 -11.60 11.28
CA GLY A 121 8.62 -12.99 11.47
C GLY A 121 8.29 -13.75 10.19
N ARG A 122 8.54 -13.15 9.03
CA ARG A 122 8.18 -13.77 7.76
C ARG A 122 9.03 -15.01 7.48
N LYS A 123 8.38 -16.01 6.91
CA LYS A 123 8.97 -17.31 6.62
C LYS A 123 8.89 -17.57 5.11
N PRO A 124 9.89 -18.21 4.53
CA PRO A 124 9.82 -18.54 3.09
C PRO A 124 8.74 -19.58 2.83
N ILE A 125 8.05 -19.41 1.69
CA ILE A 125 7.10 -20.41 1.20
C ILE A 125 7.92 -21.49 0.49
N GLU A 126 7.74 -22.74 0.91
CA GLU A 126 8.41 -23.86 0.28
C GLU A 126 7.55 -24.40 -0.86
N VAL A 127 8.19 -24.87 -1.93
CA VAL A 127 7.50 -25.41 -3.11
C VAL A 127 6.57 -26.56 -2.72
N SER A 128 6.92 -27.31 -1.69
CA SER A 128 6.16 -28.45 -1.20
C SER A 128 5.08 -28.06 -0.19
N ASP A 129 4.89 -26.79 0.09
CA ASP A 129 3.94 -26.34 1.12
C ASP A 129 2.52 -26.27 0.53
N GLU A 130 1.91 -27.44 0.41
CA GLU A 130 0.55 -27.58 -0.12
C GLU A 130 -0.51 -26.88 0.75
N SER A 131 -0.17 -26.57 2.00
CA SER A 131 -1.10 -25.92 2.91
C SER A 131 -1.42 -24.48 2.51
N LEU A 132 -0.62 -23.89 1.62
CA LEU A 132 -0.78 -22.51 1.16
C LEU A 132 -1.33 -22.40 -0.27
N VAL A 133 -1.73 -23.51 -0.84
CA VAL A 133 -2.25 -23.54 -2.21
C VAL A 133 -3.76 -23.41 -2.24
#